data_39c30cc95e239161f63f12fd9f1dcaed
#
_entry.id   39c30cc95e239161f63f12fd9f1dcaed
#
_cell.length_a   1.000
_cell.length_b   1.000
_cell.length_c   1.000
_cell.angle_alpha   90.00
_cell.angle_beta   90.00
_cell.angle_gamma   90.00
#
_symmetry.space_group_name_H-M   'P 1'
#
loop_
_entity.id
_entity.type
_entity.pdbx_description
1 polymer ?
#
loop_
_entity_poly.entity_id
_entity_poly.type
_entity_poly.pdbx_seq_one_letter_code
_entity_poly.pdbx_strand_id
1 'polypeptide(L)'
;MATPATQAQATTFYGWRVVWASFVLAVFGWGLGFYGPPVFLKVLHEQRDWPIALIATAVTVHFLVGAVSGANISALHRRFGATPITRTSAIVMASGLILWATAREPWQMFAAALLSGGGWGGMSAAALNAIVSPWFVRKRPSALGMAYNGGSIGGVIFSPLWVAAIAALGFTAAATAIAATMLAIIWLLSGRYFARTPEQMALRPDGDESGDPPSAVTSAHAKPLPGGLLWRDWRFVTLSAAMAFGLFAQIGLIAHLYSLLAPAIGSQQAGFAMALVTVMAIAGRTVLGRTMPIGADRRLVACAGYVAQLIGSVMFYFAAGQSIPLLLAGVVLFGLGFGNATSLPPLIAQVEFVKDDVSRAVALVVGMAQAAYAFAPATFGLLRLLAPKLADDPPGAAPHVFAMAALLQGLAIATFLAGRRR
;
A
#
# COMPACT_ATOMS: atom_id res chain seq x y z
N MET A 1 -46.72 27.68 24.63
CA MET A 1 -46.16 27.49 23.28
C MET A 1 -44.68 27.24 23.41
N ALA A 2 -44.29 25.98 23.29
CA ALA A 2 -42.87 25.62 23.34
C ALA A 2 -42.31 25.71 21.91
N THR A 3 -41.27 26.51 21.74
CA THR A 3 -40.51 26.68 20.50
C THR A 3 -39.86 25.36 20.16
N PRO A 4 -40.01 24.81 18.91
CA PRO A 4 -39.32 23.59 18.54
C PRO A 4 -37.82 23.86 18.51
N ALA A 5 -37.07 23.09 19.27
CA ALA A 5 -35.60 23.04 19.21
C ALA A 5 -35.20 22.68 17.77
N THR A 6 -34.55 23.59 17.09
CA THR A 6 -33.95 23.39 15.79
C THR A 6 -32.97 22.21 15.90
N GLN A 7 -33.30 21.07 15.30
CA GLN A 7 -32.38 19.95 15.19
C GLN A 7 -31.14 20.46 14.43
N ALA A 8 -30.05 20.69 15.17
CA ALA A 8 -28.76 20.95 14.59
C ALA A 8 -28.43 19.75 13.70
N GLN A 9 -28.45 19.93 12.37
CA GLN A 9 -27.96 18.94 11.44
C GLN A 9 -26.56 18.56 11.88
N ALA A 10 -26.38 17.30 12.26
CA ALA A 10 -25.09 16.74 12.62
C ALA A 10 -24.14 16.90 11.42
N THR A 11 -23.39 17.99 11.38
CA THR A 11 -22.42 18.23 10.33
C THR A 11 -21.34 17.18 10.45
N THR A 12 -21.19 16.36 9.41
CA THR A 12 -20.15 15.31 9.35
C THR A 12 -18.79 15.92 9.69
N PHE A 13 -18.11 15.36 10.70
CA PHE A 13 -16.78 15.81 11.13
C PHE A 13 -15.84 15.96 9.91
N TYR A 14 -15.18 17.13 9.84
CA TYR A 14 -14.34 17.49 8.68
C TYR A 14 -13.25 16.46 8.37
N GLY A 15 -12.70 15.79 9.40
CA GLY A 15 -11.71 14.73 9.25
C GLY A 15 -12.15 13.61 8.29
N TRP A 16 -13.44 13.26 8.24
CA TRP A 16 -13.93 12.26 7.29
C TRP A 16 -13.88 12.73 5.83
N ARG A 17 -14.00 14.04 5.59
CA ARG A 17 -13.80 14.61 4.24
C ARG A 17 -12.34 14.51 3.81
N VAL A 18 -11.41 14.69 4.75
CA VAL A 18 -9.97 14.46 4.53
C VAL A 18 -9.70 12.98 4.23
N VAL A 19 -10.36 12.05 4.94
CA VAL A 19 -10.26 10.60 4.65
C VAL A 19 -10.72 10.27 3.24
N TRP A 20 -11.87 10.80 2.80
CA TRP A 20 -12.38 10.60 1.44
C TRP A 20 -11.46 11.19 0.37
N ALA A 21 -10.92 12.37 0.58
CA ALA A 21 -9.93 12.96 -0.32
C ALA A 21 -8.64 12.12 -0.37
N SER A 22 -8.21 11.58 0.77
CA SER A 22 -7.06 10.68 0.87
C SER A 22 -7.34 9.31 0.22
N PHE A 23 -8.58 8.81 0.30
CA PHE A 23 -9.01 7.62 -0.44
C PHE A 23 -8.85 7.83 -1.95
N VAL A 24 -9.32 8.96 -2.49
CA VAL A 24 -9.17 9.26 -3.92
C VAL A 24 -7.69 9.44 -4.29
N LEU A 25 -6.89 10.07 -3.43
CA LEU A 25 -5.44 10.15 -3.61
C LEU A 25 -4.80 8.76 -3.70
N ALA A 26 -5.25 7.82 -2.87
CA ALA A 26 -4.79 6.43 -2.90
C ALA A 26 -5.23 5.70 -4.18
N VAL A 27 -6.47 5.94 -4.66
CA VAL A 27 -6.97 5.35 -5.94
C VAL A 27 -6.01 5.68 -7.07
N PHE A 28 -5.67 6.95 -7.25
CA PHE A 28 -4.72 7.38 -8.28
C PHE A 28 -3.29 6.93 -7.96
N GLY A 29 -2.84 7.11 -6.74
CA GLY A 29 -1.49 6.74 -6.32
C GLY A 29 -1.19 5.28 -6.69
N TRP A 30 -1.96 4.34 -6.18
CA TRP A 30 -1.77 2.92 -6.48
C TRP A 30 -2.12 2.56 -7.92
N GLY A 31 -3.18 3.14 -8.49
CA GLY A 31 -3.59 2.89 -9.86
C GLY A 31 -2.50 3.23 -10.88
N LEU A 32 -1.77 4.30 -10.65
CA LEU A 32 -0.74 4.78 -11.57
C LEU A 32 0.67 4.31 -11.17
N GLY A 33 1.00 4.41 -9.87
CA GLY A 33 2.34 4.14 -9.39
C GLY A 33 2.62 2.67 -9.08
N PHE A 34 1.60 1.86 -8.79
CA PHE A 34 1.78 0.45 -8.46
C PHE A 34 1.27 -0.47 -9.56
N TYR A 35 0.05 -0.25 -10.04
CA TYR A 35 -0.58 -1.10 -11.07
C TYR A 35 -0.27 -0.66 -12.50
N GLY A 36 0.20 0.58 -12.72
CA GLY A 36 0.63 1.07 -14.03
C GLY A 36 1.92 0.42 -14.55
N PRO A 37 3.03 0.41 -13.79
CA PRO A 37 4.32 -0.10 -14.27
C PRO A 37 4.31 -1.50 -14.85
N PRO A 38 3.58 -2.50 -14.30
CA PRO A 38 3.44 -3.82 -14.94
C PRO A 38 2.81 -3.78 -16.33
N VAL A 39 1.83 -2.88 -16.56
CA VAL A 39 1.22 -2.70 -17.88
C VAL A 39 2.20 -2.02 -18.83
N PHE A 40 2.93 -1.00 -18.36
CA PHE A 40 3.93 -0.29 -19.17
C PHE A 40 5.05 -1.23 -19.62
N LEU A 41 5.47 -2.16 -18.74
CA LEU A 41 6.47 -3.17 -19.09
C LEU A 41 6.06 -3.97 -20.35
N LYS A 42 4.83 -4.46 -20.38
CA LYS A 42 4.31 -5.22 -21.52
C LYS A 42 4.24 -4.34 -22.76
N VAL A 43 3.67 -3.15 -22.65
CA VAL A 43 3.48 -2.24 -23.79
C VAL A 43 4.80 -1.78 -24.39
N LEU A 44 5.79 -1.43 -23.57
CA LEU A 44 7.10 -1.02 -24.04
C LEU A 44 7.88 -2.18 -24.69
N HIS A 45 7.76 -3.38 -24.12
CA HIS A 45 8.34 -4.57 -24.74
C HIS A 45 7.75 -4.81 -26.13
N GLU A 46 6.42 -4.77 -26.27
CA GLU A 46 5.72 -5.01 -27.53
C GLU A 46 5.91 -3.89 -28.58
N GLN A 47 6.02 -2.62 -28.14
CA GLN A 47 6.12 -1.47 -29.04
C GLN A 47 7.55 -1.02 -29.38
N ARG A 48 8.53 -1.32 -28.52
CA ARG A 48 9.90 -0.85 -28.63
C ARG A 48 10.94 -1.97 -28.77
N ASP A 49 10.53 -3.24 -28.68
CA ASP A 49 11.43 -4.41 -28.65
C ASP A 49 12.49 -4.35 -27.53
N TRP A 50 12.23 -3.56 -26.48
CA TRP A 50 13.18 -3.50 -25.38
C TRP A 50 13.14 -4.77 -24.54
N PRO A 51 14.31 -5.26 -24.08
CA PRO A 51 14.36 -6.44 -23.23
C PRO A 51 13.53 -6.25 -21.96
N ILE A 52 12.73 -7.24 -21.61
CA ILE A 52 11.89 -7.22 -20.38
C ILE A 52 12.73 -6.91 -19.13
N ALA A 53 13.95 -7.48 -19.06
CA ALA A 53 14.86 -7.23 -17.93
C ALA A 53 15.26 -5.75 -17.80
N LEU A 54 15.48 -5.07 -18.92
CA LEU A 54 15.80 -3.63 -18.92
C LEU A 54 14.63 -2.81 -18.39
N ILE A 55 13.41 -3.09 -18.85
CA ILE A 55 12.19 -2.38 -18.42
C ILE A 55 11.91 -2.70 -16.95
N ALA A 56 12.05 -3.96 -16.53
CA ALA A 56 11.88 -4.37 -15.14
C ALA A 56 12.88 -3.64 -14.20
N THR A 57 14.12 -3.39 -14.68
CA THR A 57 15.09 -2.60 -13.92
C THR A 57 14.62 -1.16 -13.74
N ALA A 58 14.03 -0.53 -14.75
CA ALA A 58 13.45 0.81 -14.61
C ALA A 58 12.26 0.82 -13.64
N VAL A 59 11.41 -0.21 -13.65
CA VAL A 59 10.32 -0.38 -12.66
C VAL A 59 10.89 -0.50 -11.24
N THR A 60 11.98 -1.25 -11.06
CA THR A 60 12.67 -1.33 -9.76
C THR A 60 13.18 0.03 -9.32
N VAL A 61 13.79 0.82 -10.22
CA VAL A 61 14.24 2.20 -9.94
C VAL A 61 13.05 3.07 -9.52
N HIS A 62 11.90 2.98 -10.20
CA HIS A 62 10.68 3.69 -9.82
C HIS A 62 10.28 3.39 -8.36
N PHE A 63 10.24 2.12 -7.96
CA PHE A 63 9.89 1.75 -6.60
C PHE A 63 10.94 2.18 -5.58
N LEU A 64 12.23 2.09 -5.89
CA LEU A 64 13.30 2.52 -4.99
C LEU A 64 13.28 4.04 -4.76
N VAL A 65 13.09 4.83 -5.82
CA VAL A 65 12.94 6.28 -5.69
C VAL A 65 11.67 6.64 -4.92
N GLY A 66 10.58 5.90 -5.16
CA GLY A 66 9.35 6.02 -4.37
C GLY A 66 9.55 5.70 -2.89
N ALA A 67 10.39 4.71 -2.56
CA ALA A 67 10.76 4.40 -1.19
C ALA A 67 11.52 5.56 -0.51
N VAL A 68 12.50 6.14 -1.20
CA VAL A 68 13.28 7.27 -0.70
C VAL A 68 12.40 8.52 -0.52
N SER A 69 11.57 8.86 -1.50
CA SER A 69 10.66 10.01 -1.41
C SER A 69 9.59 9.79 -0.32
N GLY A 70 9.01 8.60 -0.23
CA GLY A 70 8.05 8.23 0.81
C GLY A 70 8.63 8.27 2.23
N ALA A 71 9.88 7.83 2.42
CA ALA A 71 10.58 7.90 3.70
C ALA A 71 10.77 9.35 4.20
N ASN A 72 10.86 10.30 3.29
CA ASN A 72 11.05 11.72 3.61
C ASN A 72 9.73 12.52 3.64
N ILE A 73 8.60 11.92 3.29
CA ILE A 73 7.34 12.64 3.07
C ILE A 73 6.85 13.38 4.31
N SER A 74 7.00 12.82 5.49
CA SER A 74 6.58 13.46 6.75
C SER A 74 7.38 14.72 7.04
N ALA A 75 8.68 14.73 6.73
CA ALA A 75 9.54 15.92 6.87
C ALA A 75 9.15 17.00 5.85
N LEU A 76 8.86 16.60 4.62
CA LEU A 76 8.39 17.51 3.57
C LEU A 76 7.04 18.13 3.92
N HIS A 77 6.08 17.35 4.44
CA HIS A 77 4.78 17.86 4.88
C HIS A 77 4.91 18.86 6.05
N ARG A 78 5.81 18.61 7.01
CA ARG A 78 6.05 19.56 8.10
C ARG A 78 6.67 20.86 7.62
N ARG A 79 7.58 20.81 6.66
CA ARG A 79 8.30 21.99 6.17
C ARG A 79 7.48 22.84 5.20
N PHE A 80 6.74 22.22 4.31
CA PHE A 80 6.08 22.90 3.19
C PHE A 80 4.54 22.78 3.21
N GLY A 81 3.99 21.94 4.10
CA GLY A 81 2.56 21.64 4.15
C GLY A 81 2.13 20.49 3.25
N ALA A 82 0.98 19.89 3.55
CA ALA A 82 0.47 18.74 2.80
C ALA A 82 0.03 19.10 1.37
N THR A 83 -0.66 20.24 1.19
CA THR A 83 -1.18 20.66 -0.12
C THR A 83 -0.09 20.89 -1.18
N PRO A 84 0.97 21.71 -0.93
CA PRO A 84 2.01 21.94 -1.93
C PRO A 84 2.73 20.63 -2.28
N ILE A 85 3.06 19.83 -1.28
CA ILE A 85 3.77 18.55 -1.50
C ILE A 85 2.92 17.58 -2.32
N THR A 86 1.63 17.42 -2.01
CA THR A 86 0.72 16.56 -2.77
C THR A 86 0.60 17.03 -4.22
N ARG A 87 0.47 18.35 -4.46
CA ARG A 87 0.41 18.94 -5.82
C ARG A 87 1.71 18.71 -6.61
N THR A 88 2.85 18.99 -5.99
CA THR A 88 4.16 18.75 -6.62
C THR A 88 4.33 17.27 -6.94
N SER A 89 3.96 16.38 -6.04
CA SER A 89 4.01 14.93 -6.27
C SER A 89 3.12 14.49 -7.42
N ALA A 90 1.92 15.07 -7.54
CA ALA A 90 1.02 14.79 -8.66
C ALA A 90 1.58 15.30 -10.01
N ILE A 91 2.19 16.49 -10.04
CA ILE A 91 2.87 17.02 -11.24
C ILE A 91 4.02 16.11 -11.65
N VAL A 92 4.89 15.76 -10.71
CA VAL A 92 6.08 14.93 -10.97
C VAL A 92 5.65 13.52 -11.44
N MET A 93 4.58 12.96 -10.83
CA MET A 93 4.00 11.69 -11.25
C MET A 93 3.44 11.76 -12.68
N ALA A 94 2.66 12.80 -12.98
CA ALA A 94 2.09 13.01 -14.31
C ALA A 94 3.17 13.16 -15.38
N SER A 95 4.20 13.95 -15.11
CA SER A 95 5.36 14.10 -16.01
C SER A 95 6.07 12.77 -16.25
N GLY A 96 6.27 11.98 -15.19
CA GLY A 96 6.84 10.63 -15.30
C GLY A 96 5.99 9.71 -16.16
N LEU A 97 4.65 9.70 -15.98
CA LEU A 97 3.73 8.88 -16.79
C LEU A 97 3.78 9.23 -18.27
N ILE A 98 3.75 10.53 -18.60
CA ILE A 98 3.85 10.99 -20.00
C ILE A 98 5.20 10.58 -20.58
N LEU A 99 6.28 10.72 -19.81
CA LEU A 99 7.61 10.35 -20.27
C LEU A 99 7.76 8.82 -20.46
N TRP A 100 7.12 7.97 -19.60
CA TRP A 100 7.05 6.52 -19.85
C TRP A 100 6.45 6.20 -21.23
N ALA A 101 5.37 6.91 -21.59
CA ALA A 101 4.64 6.67 -22.83
C ALA A 101 5.31 7.27 -24.07
N THR A 102 6.12 8.31 -23.91
CA THR A 102 6.80 8.99 -25.02
C THR A 102 8.26 8.60 -25.18
N ALA A 103 8.80 7.80 -24.27
CA ALA A 103 10.20 7.35 -24.31
C ALA A 103 10.52 6.61 -25.62
N ARG A 104 11.58 7.06 -26.30
CA ARG A 104 12.12 6.44 -27.54
C ARG A 104 13.46 5.79 -27.29
N GLU A 105 14.16 6.20 -26.24
CA GLU A 105 15.47 5.72 -25.83
C GLU A 105 15.43 5.18 -24.40
N PRO A 106 16.22 4.14 -24.05
CA PRO A 106 16.23 3.56 -22.72
C PRO A 106 16.47 4.56 -21.58
N TRP A 107 17.36 5.53 -21.77
CA TRP A 107 17.64 6.54 -20.74
C TRP A 107 16.44 7.41 -20.39
N GLN A 108 15.54 7.69 -21.38
CA GLN A 108 14.28 8.43 -21.15
C GLN A 108 13.33 7.63 -20.26
N MET A 109 13.29 6.29 -20.45
CA MET A 109 12.53 5.40 -19.59
C MET A 109 13.05 5.43 -18.14
N PHE A 110 14.37 5.45 -17.92
CA PHE A 110 14.93 5.61 -16.57
C PHE A 110 14.62 7.00 -16.00
N ALA A 111 14.66 8.06 -16.78
CA ALA A 111 14.21 9.38 -16.34
C ALA A 111 12.72 9.40 -15.96
N ALA A 112 11.88 8.72 -16.74
CA ALA A 112 10.46 8.52 -16.41
C ALA A 112 10.27 7.76 -15.09
N ALA A 113 11.07 6.73 -14.86
CA ALA A 113 11.07 5.97 -13.61
C ALA A 113 11.46 6.82 -12.40
N LEU A 114 12.48 7.67 -12.52
CA LEU A 114 12.88 8.61 -11.48
C LEU A 114 11.76 9.61 -11.15
N LEU A 115 11.14 10.22 -12.17
CA LEU A 115 10.03 11.16 -11.97
C LEU A 115 8.82 10.47 -11.37
N SER A 116 8.32 9.39 -11.98
CA SER A 116 7.12 8.70 -11.50
C SER A 116 7.33 8.10 -10.10
N GLY A 117 8.52 7.58 -9.79
CA GLY A 117 8.88 7.11 -8.45
C GLY A 117 8.89 8.25 -7.43
N GLY A 118 9.49 9.40 -7.78
CA GLY A 118 9.50 10.58 -6.92
C GLY A 118 8.09 11.07 -6.59
N GLY A 119 7.21 11.14 -7.60
CA GLY A 119 5.80 11.49 -7.41
C GLY A 119 5.02 10.45 -6.61
N TRP A 120 5.30 9.15 -6.81
CA TRP A 120 4.69 8.05 -6.08
C TRP A 120 4.82 8.20 -4.56
N GLY A 121 5.99 8.60 -4.06
CA GLY A 121 6.23 8.75 -2.63
C GLY A 121 5.25 9.69 -1.93
N GLY A 122 4.86 10.80 -2.57
CA GLY A 122 3.89 11.76 -2.05
C GLY A 122 2.42 11.31 -2.12
N MET A 123 2.15 10.16 -2.74
CA MET A 123 0.84 9.52 -2.84
C MET A 123 0.83 8.14 -2.15
N SER A 124 1.91 7.79 -1.47
CA SER A 124 2.16 6.50 -0.80
C SER A 124 1.39 6.36 0.52
N ALA A 125 1.46 5.16 1.12
CA ALA A 125 0.89 4.88 2.43
C ALA A 125 1.44 5.83 3.52
N ALA A 126 2.71 6.23 3.43
CA ALA A 126 3.31 7.18 4.36
C ALA A 126 2.69 8.58 4.24
N ALA A 127 2.41 9.04 3.00
CA ALA A 127 1.72 10.30 2.76
C ALA A 127 0.29 10.29 3.30
N LEU A 128 -0.46 9.22 3.03
CA LEU A 128 -1.83 9.06 3.55
C LEU A 128 -1.85 9.08 5.08
N ASN A 129 -0.92 8.36 5.72
CA ASN A 129 -0.80 8.38 7.17
C ASN A 129 -0.51 9.80 7.70
N ALA A 130 0.40 10.53 7.08
CA ALA A 130 0.76 11.89 7.50
C ALA A 130 -0.42 12.88 7.35
N ILE A 131 -1.29 12.70 6.34
CA ILE A 131 -2.45 13.56 6.08
C ILE A 131 -3.61 13.22 7.02
N VAL A 132 -3.91 11.94 7.23
CA VAL A 132 -5.11 11.47 7.96
C VAL A 132 -4.90 11.45 9.48
N SER A 133 -3.72 11.02 9.94
CA SER A 133 -3.47 10.77 11.37
C SER A 133 -3.70 11.97 12.32
N PRO A 134 -3.45 13.24 11.94
CA PRO A 134 -3.73 14.38 12.81
C PRO A 134 -5.21 14.54 13.15
N TRP A 135 -6.12 14.08 12.30
CA TRP A 135 -7.56 14.23 12.45
C TRP A 135 -8.21 13.20 13.38
N PHE A 136 -7.51 12.11 13.72
CA PHE A 136 -8.09 10.98 14.45
C PHE A 136 -7.16 10.43 15.52
N VAL A 137 -7.72 10.03 16.65
CA VAL A 137 -7.04 9.29 17.72
C VAL A 137 -7.72 7.93 17.92
N ARG A 138 -8.97 7.91 18.40
CA ARG A 138 -9.73 6.66 18.62
C ARG A 138 -10.16 6.00 17.32
N LYS A 139 -10.68 6.80 16.38
CA LYS A 139 -11.18 6.33 15.07
C LYS A 139 -10.09 6.17 14.00
N ARG A 140 -8.81 6.37 14.37
CA ARG A 140 -7.68 6.32 13.43
C ARG A 140 -7.55 4.99 12.69
N PRO A 141 -7.75 3.80 13.31
CA PRO A 141 -7.70 2.53 12.56
C PRO A 141 -8.73 2.48 11.43
N SER A 142 -9.96 2.89 11.71
CA SER A 142 -11.03 2.95 10.72
C SER A 142 -10.74 4.00 9.62
N ALA A 143 -10.27 5.18 10.00
CA ALA A 143 -9.96 6.27 9.09
C ALA A 143 -8.82 5.90 8.12
N LEU A 144 -7.72 5.36 8.63
CA LEU A 144 -6.60 4.88 7.80
C LEU A 144 -7.00 3.67 6.96
N GLY A 145 -7.76 2.72 7.53
CA GLY A 145 -8.28 1.57 6.79
C GLY A 145 -9.10 1.99 5.58
N MET A 146 -9.99 2.98 5.78
CA MET A 146 -10.81 3.53 4.69
C MET A 146 -9.95 4.25 3.64
N ALA A 147 -9.01 5.10 4.05
CA ALA A 147 -8.12 5.78 3.11
C ALA A 147 -7.29 4.77 2.28
N TYR A 148 -6.74 3.73 2.90
CA TYR A 148 -5.95 2.71 2.21
C TYR A 148 -6.78 1.78 1.30
N ASN A 149 -8.08 1.64 1.54
CA ASN A 149 -8.96 0.92 0.61
C ASN A 149 -8.98 1.56 -0.78
N GLY A 150 -8.70 2.87 -0.87
CA GLY A 150 -8.48 3.54 -2.15
C GLY A 150 -7.39 2.87 -2.99
N GLY A 151 -6.30 2.38 -2.38
CA GLY A 151 -5.25 1.65 -3.09
C GLY A 151 -5.74 0.35 -3.73
N SER A 152 -6.59 -0.41 -3.04
CA SER A 152 -7.21 -1.63 -3.60
C SER A 152 -8.19 -1.29 -4.73
N ILE A 153 -9.05 -0.30 -4.53
CA ILE A 153 -9.98 0.19 -5.57
C ILE A 153 -9.21 0.73 -6.78
N GLY A 154 -8.07 1.42 -6.54
CA GLY A 154 -7.17 1.84 -7.61
C GLY A 154 -6.72 0.68 -8.49
N GLY A 155 -6.36 -0.46 -7.91
CA GLY A 155 -6.03 -1.68 -8.65
C GLY A 155 -7.19 -2.22 -9.47
N VAL A 156 -8.39 -2.29 -8.89
CA VAL A 156 -9.60 -2.77 -9.57
C VAL A 156 -9.95 -1.89 -10.78
N ILE A 157 -9.83 -0.56 -10.63
CA ILE A 157 -10.18 0.39 -11.69
C ILE A 157 -9.06 0.47 -12.74
N PHE A 158 -7.82 0.73 -12.31
CA PHE A 158 -6.75 1.10 -13.23
C PHE A 158 -6.13 -0.08 -13.97
N SER A 159 -6.19 -1.31 -13.43
CA SER A 159 -5.67 -2.47 -14.18
C SER A 159 -6.42 -2.68 -15.52
N PRO A 160 -7.75 -2.79 -15.56
CA PRO A 160 -8.48 -2.87 -16.82
C PRO A 160 -8.50 -1.54 -17.59
N LEU A 161 -8.54 -0.39 -16.89
CA LEU A 161 -8.58 0.93 -17.51
C LEU A 161 -7.32 1.20 -18.35
N TRP A 162 -6.12 0.87 -17.83
CA TRP A 162 -4.88 1.01 -18.59
C TRP A 162 -4.93 0.21 -19.89
N VAL A 163 -5.33 -1.06 -19.82
CA VAL A 163 -5.39 -1.94 -20.99
C VAL A 163 -6.40 -1.39 -22.02
N ALA A 164 -7.60 -1.03 -21.58
CA ALA A 164 -8.65 -0.51 -22.46
C ALA A 164 -8.28 0.85 -23.06
N ALA A 165 -7.75 1.78 -22.27
CA ALA A 165 -7.36 3.11 -22.72
C ALA A 165 -6.19 3.04 -23.72
N ILE A 166 -5.19 2.19 -23.47
CA ILE A 166 -4.06 1.99 -24.39
C ILE A 166 -4.51 1.36 -25.70
N ALA A 167 -5.42 0.39 -25.65
CA ALA A 167 -5.97 -0.24 -26.84
C ALA A 167 -6.80 0.74 -27.70
N ALA A 168 -7.56 1.64 -27.06
CA ALA A 168 -8.44 2.59 -27.75
C ALA A 168 -7.71 3.84 -28.25
N LEU A 169 -6.75 4.38 -27.49
CA LEU A 169 -6.15 5.70 -27.73
C LEU A 169 -4.66 5.63 -28.07
N GLY A 170 -4.03 4.47 -27.88
CA GLY A 170 -2.58 4.34 -27.88
C GLY A 170 -1.96 4.81 -26.54
N PHE A 171 -0.72 4.38 -26.27
CA PHE A 171 -0.10 4.57 -24.95
C PHE A 171 0.07 6.05 -24.57
N THR A 172 0.55 6.88 -25.49
CA THR A 172 0.80 8.30 -25.21
C THR A 172 -0.47 9.08 -24.87
N ALA A 173 -1.54 8.91 -25.67
CA ALA A 173 -2.80 9.61 -25.41
C ALA A 173 -3.49 9.10 -24.15
N ALA A 174 -3.48 7.79 -23.90
CA ALA A 174 -4.00 7.20 -22.67
C ALA A 174 -3.26 7.72 -21.42
N ALA A 175 -1.93 7.71 -21.44
CA ALA A 175 -1.12 8.22 -20.33
C ALA A 175 -1.36 9.72 -20.08
N THR A 176 -1.45 10.52 -21.12
CA THR A 176 -1.74 11.97 -21.03
C THR A 176 -3.12 12.24 -20.45
N ALA A 177 -4.16 11.55 -20.94
CA ALA A 177 -5.53 11.70 -20.46
C ALA A 177 -5.68 11.31 -18.98
N ILE A 178 -5.09 10.17 -18.60
CA ILE A 178 -5.12 9.69 -17.22
C ILE A 178 -4.32 10.62 -16.30
N ALA A 179 -3.14 11.09 -16.73
CA ALA A 179 -2.32 12.05 -15.98
C ALA A 179 -3.04 13.38 -15.79
N ALA A 180 -3.68 13.91 -16.81
CA ALA A 180 -4.45 15.16 -16.75
C ALA A 180 -5.65 15.02 -15.80
N THR A 181 -6.38 13.90 -15.87
CA THR A 181 -7.49 13.58 -14.96
C THR A 181 -7.02 13.51 -13.51
N MET A 182 -5.92 12.80 -13.24
CA MET A 182 -5.30 12.75 -11.91
C MET A 182 -4.94 14.16 -11.42
N LEU A 183 -4.24 14.94 -12.23
CA LEU A 183 -3.82 16.30 -11.86
C LEU A 183 -5.02 17.18 -11.50
N ALA A 184 -6.07 17.20 -12.33
CA ALA A 184 -7.26 18.00 -12.09
C ALA A 184 -7.93 17.62 -10.75
N ILE A 185 -8.14 16.32 -10.52
CA ILE A 185 -8.80 15.82 -9.30
C ILE A 185 -7.95 16.08 -8.06
N ILE A 186 -6.66 15.72 -8.10
CA ILE A 186 -5.77 15.88 -6.94
C ILE A 186 -5.52 17.37 -6.63
N TRP A 187 -5.44 18.21 -7.64
CA TRP A 187 -5.31 19.66 -7.46
C TRP A 187 -6.49 20.25 -6.68
N LEU A 188 -7.71 19.88 -7.08
CA LEU A 188 -8.94 20.33 -6.43
C LEU A 188 -9.06 19.79 -5.01
N LEU A 189 -8.87 18.47 -4.82
CA LEU A 189 -9.03 17.82 -3.53
C LEU A 189 -7.98 18.29 -2.53
N SER A 190 -6.72 18.39 -2.94
CA SER A 190 -5.65 18.86 -2.06
C SER A 190 -5.86 20.28 -1.59
N GLY A 191 -6.26 21.19 -2.48
CA GLY A 191 -6.56 22.58 -2.14
C GLY A 191 -7.78 22.71 -1.23
N ARG A 192 -8.79 21.86 -1.42
CA ARG A 192 -10.04 21.92 -0.64
C ARG A 192 -9.92 21.28 0.73
N TYR A 193 -9.18 20.15 0.87
CA TYR A 193 -9.22 19.31 2.06
C TYR A 193 -7.90 19.17 2.80
N PHE A 194 -6.74 19.38 2.16
CA PHE A 194 -5.42 19.22 2.80
C PHE A 194 -4.79 20.56 3.21
N ALA A 195 -5.43 21.67 2.86
CA ALA A 195 -4.90 23.01 3.14
C ALA A 195 -4.94 23.43 4.61
N ARG A 196 -5.75 22.75 5.40
CA ARG A 196 -5.98 23.10 6.82
C ARG A 196 -5.69 21.91 7.72
N THR A 197 -5.19 22.19 8.93
CA THR A 197 -5.03 21.19 9.99
C THR A 197 -6.17 21.28 11.00
N PRO A 198 -6.40 20.26 11.85
CA PRO A 198 -7.40 20.33 12.93
C PRO A 198 -7.18 21.55 13.83
N GLU A 199 -5.92 21.82 14.17
CA GLU A 199 -5.53 22.95 15.03
C GLU A 199 -5.91 24.30 14.40
N GLN A 200 -5.66 24.49 13.09
CA GLN A 200 -6.03 25.70 12.34
C GLN A 200 -7.55 25.91 12.24
N MET A 201 -8.32 24.84 12.36
CA MET A 201 -9.79 24.88 12.35
C MET A 201 -10.39 24.91 13.77
N ALA A 202 -9.56 24.98 14.80
CA ALA A 202 -9.97 24.86 16.20
C ALA A 202 -10.81 23.59 16.48
N LEU A 203 -10.55 22.50 15.72
CA LEU A 203 -11.21 21.22 15.85
C LEU A 203 -10.35 20.24 16.66
N ARG A 204 -11.01 19.48 17.52
CA ARG A 204 -10.36 18.37 18.22
C ARG A 204 -10.36 17.12 17.34
N PRO A 205 -9.36 16.23 17.48
CA PRO A 205 -9.38 14.93 16.82
C PRO A 205 -10.68 14.15 17.13
N ASP A 206 -11.10 13.30 16.18
CA ASP A 206 -12.35 12.52 16.24
C ASP A 206 -13.65 13.34 16.24
N GLY A 207 -13.60 14.69 16.30
CA GLY A 207 -14.76 15.58 16.35
C GLY A 207 -15.43 15.63 17.71
N ASP A 208 -14.71 15.31 18.78
CA ASP A 208 -15.25 15.28 20.14
C ASP A 208 -15.44 16.71 20.67
N GLU A 209 -16.68 17.11 20.96
CA GLU A 209 -17.02 18.44 21.51
C GLU A 209 -16.75 18.55 23.00
N SER A 210 -16.83 17.47 23.75
CA SER A 210 -16.65 17.44 25.20
C SER A 210 -16.00 16.11 25.62
N GLY A 211 -14.94 16.21 26.36
CA GLY A 211 -14.30 15.08 27.00
C GLY A 211 -12.88 15.43 27.39
N ASP A 212 -12.46 14.89 28.50
CA ASP A 212 -11.07 14.87 28.92
C ASP A 212 -10.18 14.59 27.71
N PRO A 213 -9.00 15.21 27.59
CA PRO A 213 -8.06 14.87 26.55
C PRO A 213 -7.98 13.35 26.55
N PRO A 214 -8.17 12.68 25.39
CA PRO A 214 -8.10 11.23 25.37
C PRO A 214 -6.85 10.90 26.15
N SER A 215 -7.00 10.10 27.22
CA SER A 215 -5.85 9.59 27.93
C SER A 215 -5.00 9.01 26.83
N ALA A 216 -4.02 9.78 26.38
CA ALA A 216 -2.96 9.23 25.61
C ALA A 216 -2.60 8.02 26.47
N VAL A 217 -2.74 6.81 25.93
CA VAL A 217 -1.98 5.70 26.47
C VAL A 217 -0.56 6.15 26.18
N THR A 218 -0.14 7.07 27.03
CA THR A 218 1.21 7.53 27.13
C THR A 218 1.91 6.25 27.50
N SER A 219 2.65 5.71 26.57
CA SER A 219 3.70 4.77 26.92
C SER A 219 4.55 5.57 27.91
N ALA A 220 4.26 5.42 29.20
CA ALA A 220 4.77 6.21 30.32
C ALA A 220 6.31 6.15 30.44
N HIS A 221 6.97 5.52 29.46
CA HIS A 221 8.41 5.25 29.41
C HIS A 221 9.07 5.59 28.06
N ALA A 222 8.33 6.15 27.07
CA ALA A 222 8.93 6.44 25.79
C ALA A 222 9.54 7.86 25.81
N LYS A 223 10.85 7.94 25.97
CA LYS A 223 11.62 9.16 25.70
C LYS A 223 11.72 9.37 24.19
N PRO A 224 11.65 10.63 23.67
CA PRO A 224 11.96 10.93 22.29
C PRO A 224 13.32 10.36 21.93
N LEU A 225 13.40 9.66 20.79
CA LEU A 225 14.66 9.09 20.31
C LEU A 225 15.35 10.11 19.41
N PRO A 226 16.52 10.65 19.80
CA PRO A 226 17.29 11.50 18.90
C PRO A 226 17.62 10.75 17.60
N GLY A 227 17.53 11.43 16.47
CA GLY A 227 17.70 10.98 15.10
C GLY A 227 18.37 9.64 14.82
N GLY A 228 19.61 9.44 15.26
CA GLY A 228 20.36 8.19 15.03
C GLY A 228 19.99 7.01 15.94
N LEU A 229 19.33 7.26 17.07
CA LEU A 229 18.96 6.20 18.01
C LEU A 229 17.74 5.40 17.57
N LEU A 230 16.92 5.91 16.66
CA LEU A 230 15.78 5.17 16.10
C LEU A 230 16.23 3.86 15.45
N TRP A 231 17.37 3.86 14.75
CA TRP A 231 17.95 2.68 14.11
C TRP A 231 18.46 1.61 15.09
N ARG A 232 18.66 1.97 16.35
CA ARG A 232 19.07 1.07 17.43
C ARG A 232 17.88 0.62 18.29
N ASP A 233 16.72 1.23 18.11
CA ASP A 233 15.51 0.82 18.81
C ASP A 233 15.02 -0.51 18.27
N TRP A 234 14.97 -1.52 19.15
CA TRP A 234 14.54 -2.87 18.80
C TRP A 234 13.10 -2.93 18.27
N ARG A 235 12.22 -2.05 18.76
CA ARG A 235 10.83 -1.97 18.29
C ARG A 235 10.77 -1.46 16.87
N PHE A 236 11.56 -0.45 16.53
CA PHE A 236 11.67 0.07 15.17
C PHE A 236 12.26 -0.96 14.21
N VAL A 237 13.36 -1.61 14.59
CA VAL A 237 14.04 -2.61 13.74
C VAL A 237 13.11 -3.78 13.45
N THR A 238 12.45 -4.32 14.49
CA THR A 238 11.52 -5.45 14.31
C THR A 238 10.27 -5.07 13.56
N LEU A 239 9.72 -3.86 13.72
CA LEU A 239 8.58 -3.39 12.94
C LEU A 239 8.94 -3.25 11.46
N SER A 240 10.10 -2.65 11.17
CA SER A 240 10.59 -2.46 9.80
C SER A 240 10.88 -3.78 9.10
N ALA A 241 11.57 -4.69 9.78
CA ALA A 241 11.89 -6.02 9.23
C ALA A 241 10.62 -6.86 9.00
N ALA A 242 9.69 -6.86 9.95
CA ALA A 242 8.43 -7.58 9.82
C ALA A 242 7.61 -7.08 8.63
N MET A 243 7.52 -5.76 8.46
CA MET A 243 6.82 -5.16 7.31
C MET A 243 7.55 -5.48 5.99
N ALA A 244 8.88 -5.43 5.99
CA ALA A 244 9.68 -5.77 4.80
C ALA A 244 9.48 -7.22 4.37
N PHE A 245 9.60 -8.20 5.28
CA PHE A 245 9.35 -9.61 4.98
C PHE A 245 7.92 -9.86 4.51
N GLY A 246 6.96 -9.29 5.22
CA GLY A 246 5.54 -9.47 4.92
C GLY A 246 5.15 -8.91 3.55
N LEU A 247 5.55 -7.68 3.22
CA LEU A 247 5.26 -7.09 1.92
C LEU A 247 6.07 -7.73 0.80
N PHE A 248 7.30 -8.15 1.06
CA PHE A 248 8.08 -8.90 0.06
C PHE A 248 7.36 -10.19 -0.35
N ALA A 249 6.88 -10.97 0.64
CA ALA A 249 6.09 -12.17 0.38
C ALA A 249 4.81 -11.87 -0.39
N GLN A 250 4.06 -10.84 0.02
CA GLN A 250 2.80 -10.45 -0.60
C GLN A 250 2.98 -10.04 -2.06
N ILE A 251 3.89 -9.10 -2.31
CA ILE A 251 4.08 -8.53 -3.65
C ILE A 251 4.71 -9.56 -4.58
N GLY A 252 5.65 -10.37 -4.07
CA GLY A 252 6.22 -11.47 -4.82
C GLY A 252 5.17 -12.51 -5.24
N LEU A 253 4.32 -12.92 -4.30
CA LEU A 253 3.29 -13.92 -4.59
C LEU A 253 2.21 -13.35 -5.52
N ILE A 254 1.67 -12.16 -5.24
CA ILE A 254 0.58 -11.56 -6.03
C ILE A 254 1.00 -11.31 -7.48
N ALA A 255 2.25 -10.96 -7.72
CA ALA A 255 2.78 -10.72 -9.06
C ALA A 255 2.73 -11.98 -9.94
N HIS A 256 2.79 -13.16 -9.34
CA HIS A 256 2.78 -14.44 -10.04
C HIS A 256 1.47 -15.22 -9.89
N LEU A 257 0.60 -14.84 -8.95
CA LEU A 257 -0.57 -15.62 -8.55
C LEU A 257 -1.53 -15.88 -9.71
N TYR A 258 -1.82 -14.88 -10.55
CA TYR A 258 -2.64 -15.06 -11.76
C TYR A 258 -2.10 -16.18 -12.65
N SER A 259 -0.82 -16.13 -12.98
CA SER A 259 -0.18 -17.10 -13.87
C SER A 259 -0.04 -18.50 -13.26
N LEU A 260 -0.13 -18.60 -11.93
CA LEU A 260 -0.14 -19.87 -11.19
C LEU A 260 -1.56 -20.47 -11.09
N LEU A 261 -2.59 -19.64 -11.00
CA LEU A 261 -3.96 -20.08 -10.95
C LEU A 261 -4.55 -20.41 -12.33
N ALA A 262 -4.19 -19.66 -13.37
CA ALA A 262 -4.78 -19.79 -14.70
C ALA A 262 -4.69 -21.21 -15.32
N PRO A 263 -3.61 -21.98 -15.17
CA PRO A 263 -3.56 -23.36 -15.67
C PRO A 263 -4.56 -24.31 -14.98
N ALA A 264 -4.87 -24.08 -13.69
CA ALA A 264 -5.74 -24.94 -12.90
C ALA A 264 -7.23 -24.62 -13.07
N ILE A 265 -7.57 -23.33 -13.15
CA ILE A 265 -8.99 -22.88 -13.11
C ILE A 265 -9.42 -22.12 -14.37
N GLY A 266 -8.52 -21.95 -15.33
CA GLY A 266 -8.76 -21.15 -16.53
C GLY A 266 -8.51 -19.65 -16.33
N SER A 267 -8.22 -18.95 -17.42
CA SER A 267 -7.80 -17.53 -17.38
C SER A 267 -8.89 -16.60 -16.82
N GLN A 268 -10.16 -16.82 -17.16
CA GLN A 268 -11.24 -15.99 -16.69
C GLN A 268 -11.47 -16.17 -15.19
N GLN A 269 -11.49 -17.40 -14.70
CA GLN A 269 -11.67 -17.73 -13.28
C GLN A 269 -10.46 -17.26 -12.45
N ALA A 270 -9.26 -17.33 -13.00
CA ALA A 270 -8.06 -16.76 -12.36
C ALA A 270 -8.16 -15.23 -12.22
N GLY A 271 -8.73 -14.55 -13.23
CA GLY A 271 -9.06 -13.13 -13.13
C GLY A 271 -10.03 -12.82 -12.00
N PHE A 272 -11.10 -13.60 -11.86
CA PHE A 272 -12.05 -13.47 -10.74
C PHE A 272 -11.41 -13.80 -9.39
N ALA A 273 -10.51 -14.78 -9.32
CA ALA A 273 -9.76 -15.08 -8.10
C ALA A 273 -8.87 -13.92 -7.67
N MET A 274 -8.22 -13.22 -8.61
CA MET A 274 -7.46 -12.00 -8.31
C MET A 274 -8.35 -10.86 -7.79
N ALA A 275 -9.53 -10.68 -8.39
CA ALA A 275 -10.53 -9.74 -7.90
C ALA A 275 -10.99 -10.12 -6.48
N LEU A 276 -11.19 -11.42 -6.21
CA LEU A 276 -11.57 -11.94 -4.89
C LEU A 276 -10.49 -11.65 -3.84
N VAL A 277 -9.18 -11.80 -4.15
CA VAL A 277 -8.09 -11.36 -3.25
C VAL A 277 -8.29 -9.91 -2.84
N THR A 278 -8.60 -9.04 -3.80
CA THR A 278 -8.78 -7.60 -3.55
C THR A 278 -10.02 -7.32 -2.71
N VAL A 279 -11.14 -7.98 -2.99
CA VAL A 279 -12.37 -7.88 -2.18
C VAL A 279 -12.13 -8.34 -0.75
N MET A 280 -11.46 -9.47 -0.57
CA MET A 280 -11.08 -9.98 0.75
C MET A 280 -10.10 -9.05 1.48
N ALA A 281 -9.18 -8.39 0.78
CA ALA A 281 -8.29 -7.39 1.36
C ALA A 281 -9.06 -6.17 1.90
N ILE A 282 -10.04 -5.69 1.16
CA ILE A 282 -10.93 -4.61 1.59
C ILE A 282 -11.76 -5.05 2.79
N ALA A 283 -12.37 -6.25 2.73
CA ALA A 283 -13.17 -6.82 3.80
C ALA A 283 -12.34 -6.97 5.09
N GLY A 284 -11.19 -7.63 5.02
CA GLY A 284 -10.30 -7.85 6.16
C GLY A 284 -9.84 -6.54 6.82
N ARG A 285 -9.45 -5.56 6.03
CA ARG A 285 -9.06 -4.23 6.53
C ARG A 285 -10.22 -3.48 7.16
N THR A 286 -11.39 -3.52 6.54
CA THR A 286 -12.58 -2.81 7.01
C THR A 286 -13.11 -3.42 8.31
N VAL A 287 -13.19 -4.74 8.39
CA VAL A 287 -13.60 -5.47 9.59
C VAL A 287 -12.63 -5.15 10.72
N LEU A 288 -11.33 -5.30 10.49
CA LEU A 288 -10.31 -5.00 11.51
C LEU A 288 -10.38 -3.55 11.98
N GLY A 289 -10.50 -2.59 11.05
CA GLY A 289 -10.59 -1.18 11.40
C GLY A 289 -11.80 -0.81 12.26
N ARG A 290 -12.90 -1.60 12.17
CA ARG A 290 -14.12 -1.39 12.96
C ARG A 290 -14.14 -2.16 14.28
N THR A 291 -13.55 -3.35 14.30
CA THR A 291 -13.66 -4.29 15.43
C THR A 291 -12.45 -4.28 16.37
N MET A 292 -11.33 -3.64 15.98
CA MET A 292 -10.13 -3.63 16.78
C MET A 292 -10.34 -2.86 18.09
N PRO A 293 -10.25 -3.53 19.28
CA PRO A 293 -10.39 -2.88 20.57
C PRO A 293 -9.32 -1.79 20.80
N ILE A 294 -9.66 -0.76 21.58
CA ILE A 294 -8.75 0.38 21.88
C ILE A 294 -7.45 -0.09 22.54
N GLY A 295 -7.49 -1.12 23.39
CA GLY A 295 -6.31 -1.67 24.09
C GLY A 295 -5.67 -2.89 23.40
N ALA A 296 -6.07 -3.26 22.19
CA ALA A 296 -5.55 -4.43 21.53
C ALA A 296 -4.04 -4.34 21.28
N ASP A 297 -3.33 -5.44 21.52
CA ASP A 297 -1.94 -5.59 21.10
C ASP A 297 -1.87 -5.64 19.57
N ARG A 298 -1.48 -4.53 18.98
CA ARG A 298 -1.48 -4.34 17.52
C ARG A 298 -0.49 -5.22 16.80
N ARG A 299 0.59 -5.69 17.48
CA ARG A 299 1.50 -6.67 16.90
C ARG A 299 0.88 -8.05 16.80
N LEU A 300 0.09 -8.47 17.80
CA LEU A 300 -0.68 -9.72 17.71
C LEU A 300 -1.74 -9.67 16.61
N VAL A 301 -2.39 -8.54 16.46
CA VAL A 301 -3.36 -8.33 15.37
C VAL A 301 -2.67 -8.43 14.01
N ALA A 302 -1.45 -7.88 13.86
CA ALA A 302 -0.67 -8.03 12.65
C ALA A 302 -0.26 -9.50 12.41
N CYS A 303 0.17 -10.21 13.46
CA CYS A 303 0.47 -11.63 13.39
C CYS A 303 -0.73 -12.45 12.90
N ALA A 304 -1.94 -12.17 13.40
CA ALA A 304 -3.17 -12.86 12.95
C ALA A 304 -3.41 -12.67 11.44
N GLY A 305 -3.19 -11.46 10.90
CA GLY A 305 -3.25 -11.20 9.47
C GLY A 305 -2.22 -12.01 8.66
N TYR A 306 -0.98 -12.09 9.15
CA TYR A 306 0.06 -12.89 8.49
C TYR A 306 -0.13 -14.39 8.66
N VAL A 307 -0.73 -14.85 9.76
CA VAL A 307 -1.15 -16.26 9.93
C VAL A 307 -2.19 -16.64 8.88
N ALA A 308 -3.20 -15.79 8.64
CA ALA A 308 -4.17 -16.04 7.58
C ALA A 308 -3.50 -16.15 6.20
N GLN A 309 -2.55 -15.25 5.87
CA GLN A 309 -1.79 -15.32 4.63
C GLN A 309 -0.92 -16.57 4.53
N LEU A 310 -0.23 -16.94 5.62
CA LEU A 310 0.61 -18.13 5.70
C LEU A 310 -0.23 -19.39 5.45
N ILE A 311 -1.39 -19.52 6.10
CA ILE A 311 -2.31 -20.64 5.85
C ILE A 311 -2.74 -20.64 4.38
N GLY A 312 -3.08 -19.48 3.80
CA GLY A 312 -3.39 -19.36 2.38
C GLY A 312 -2.24 -19.82 1.48
N SER A 313 -1.01 -19.43 1.78
CA SER A 313 0.19 -19.85 1.03
C SER A 313 0.46 -21.35 1.15
N VAL A 314 0.24 -21.92 2.33
CA VAL A 314 0.32 -23.38 2.57
C VAL A 314 -0.78 -24.13 1.82
N MET A 315 -1.99 -23.59 1.75
CA MET A 315 -3.07 -24.16 0.93
C MET A 315 -2.70 -24.17 -0.56
N PHE A 316 -2.12 -23.09 -1.09
CA PHE A 316 -1.61 -23.08 -2.46
C PHE A 316 -0.54 -24.14 -2.68
N TYR A 317 0.37 -24.33 -1.71
CA TYR A 317 1.41 -25.35 -1.78
C TYR A 317 0.81 -26.76 -1.91
N PHE A 318 -0.13 -27.12 -1.02
CA PHE A 318 -0.77 -28.43 -1.02
C PHE A 318 -1.80 -28.61 -2.15
N ALA A 319 -2.38 -27.53 -2.66
CA ALA A 319 -3.26 -27.61 -3.81
C ALA A 319 -2.52 -28.09 -5.05
N ALA A 320 -1.20 -27.85 -5.15
CA ALA A 320 -0.31 -28.24 -6.22
C ALA A 320 -0.88 -27.98 -7.63
N GLY A 321 -1.68 -26.92 -7.79
CA GLY A 321 -2.35 -26.59 -9.06
C GLY A 321 -3.53 -27.50 -9.43
N GLN A 322 -3.96 -28.44 -8.59
CA GLN A 322 -5.02 -29.43 -8.92
C GLN A 322 -6.32 -29.24 -8.11
N SER A 323 -6.21 -28.92 -6.83
CA SER A 323 -7.40 -28.80 -5.96
C SER A 323 -8.01 -27.40 -6.03
N ILE A 324 -9.04 -27.22 -6.85
CA ILE A 324 -9.75 -25.92 -6.98
C ILE A 324 -10.31 -25.42 -5.65
N PRO A 325 -10.97 -26.25 -4.80
CA PRO A 325 -11.45 -25.76 -3.50
C PRO A 325 -10.33 -25.24 -2.61
N LEU A 326 -9.17 -25.91 -2.61
CA LEU A 326 -8.02 -25.51 -1.80
C LEU A 326 -7.36 -24.22 -2.34
N LEU A 327 -7.32 -24.07 -3.65
CA LEU A 327 -6.87 -22.82 -4.29
C LEU A 327 -7.77 -21.64 -3.94
N LEU A 328 -9.09 -21.81 -4.01
CA LEU A 328 -10.04 -20.73 -3.67
C LEU A 328 -10.02 -20.38 -2.18
N ALA A 329 -9.93 -21.40 -1.29
CA ALA A 329 -9.76 -21.16 0.13
C ALA A 329 -8.44 -20.41 0.43
N GLY A 330 -7.36 -20.77 -0.26
CA GLY A 330 -6.08 -20.05 -0.20
C GLY A 330 -6.21 -18.58 -0.63
N VAL A 331 -6.94 -18.32 -1.73
CA VAL A 331 -7.24 -16.96 -2.23
C VAL A 331 -7.97 -16.13 -1.18
N VAL A 332 -9.00 -16.70 -0.54
CA VAL A 332 -9.77 -16.00 0.50
C VAL A 332 -8.90 -15.67 1.71
N LEU A 333 -8.17 -16.64 2.25
CA LEU A 333 -7.35 -16.44 3.45
C LEU A 333 -6.16 -15.50 3.19
N PHE A 334 -5.48 -15.67 2.06
CA PHE A 334 -4.42 -14.77 1.65
C PHE A 334 -4.94 -13.34 1.50
N GLY A 335 -6.10 -13.18 0.85
CA GLY A 335 -6.75 -11.88 0.66
C GLY A 335 -7.14 -11.21 1.97
N LEU A 336 -7.75 -11.91 2.93
CA LEU A 336 -8.14 -11.35 4.23
C LEU A 336 -6.95 -10.74 4.99
N GLY A 337 -5.79 -11.41 4.96
CA GLY A 337 -4.58 -10.89 5.58
C GLY A 337 -3.90 -9.78 4.78
N PHE A 338 -4.02 -9.80 3.44
CA PHE A 338 -3.35 -8.90 2.51
C PHE A 338 -3.63 -7.42 2.82
N GLY A 339 -4.89 -7.06 3.04
CA GLY A 339 -5.28 -5.67 3.27
C GLY A 339 -4.66 -5.02 4.50
N ASN A 340 -4.31 -5.80 5.50
CA ASN A 340 -3.86 -5.32 6.80
C ASN A 340 -2.35 -5.00 6.85
N ALA A 341 -1.55 -5.52 5.94
CA ALA A 341 -0.10 -5.37 5.96
C ALA A 341 0.38 -3.92 5.85
N THR A 342 -0.35 -3.07 5.14
CA THR A 342 -0.01 -1.66 4.98
C THR A 342 -0.65 -0.75 6.04
N SER A 343 -1.78 -1.14 6.62
CA SER A 343 -2.52 -0.31 7.60
C SER A 343 -2.05 -0.52 9.04
N LEU A 344 -1.63 -1.73 9.41
CA LEU A 344 -1.24 -2.04 10.79
C LEU A 344 0.10 -1.43 11.23
N PRO A 345 1.19 -1.43 10.44
CA PRO A 345 2.46 -0.86 10.89
C PRO A 345 2.38 0.60 11.33
N PRO A 346 1.67 1.51 10.63
CA PRO A 346 1.42 2.85 11.15
C PRO A 346 0.68 2.88 12.49
N LEU A 347 -0.28 1.96 12.68
CA LEU A 347 -1.02 1.86 13.92
C LEU A 347 -0.17 1.32 15.08
N ILE A 348 0.75 0.39 14.80
CA ILE A 348 1.73 -0.11 15.78
C ILE A 348 2.66 1.03 16.17
N ALA A 349 3.22 1.76 15.20
CA ALA A 349 4.13 2.85 15.46
C ALA A 349 3.51 3.94 16.38
N GLN A 350 2.21 4.20 16.25
CA GLN A 350 1.50 5.18 17.08
C GLN A 350 1.36 4.81 18.56
N VAL A 351 1.48 3.52 18.90
CA VAL A 351 1.42 3.04 20.28
C VAL A 351 2.81 2.89 20.87
N GLU A 352 3.80 2.56 20.04
CA GLU A 352 5.13 2.20 20.50
C GLU A 352 6.11 3.38 20.54
N PHE A 353 5.86 4.44 19.75
CA PHE A 353 6.75 5.61 19.67
C PHE A 353 6.06 6.86 20.23
N VAL A 354 6.87 7.80 20.73
CA VAL A 354 6.37 9.13 21.14
C VAL A 354 5.83 9.90 19.94
N LYS A 355 4.89 10.80 20.19
CA LYS A 355 4.15 11.55 19.16
C LYS A 355 5.06 12.18 18.11
N ASP A 356 6.20 12.71 18.51
CA ASP A 356 7.15 13.41 17.62
C ASP A 356 7.90 12.46 16.69
N ASP A 357 8.12 11.21 17.10
CA ASP A 357 8.83 10.19 16.32
C ASP A 357 7.90 9.37 15.40
N VAL A 358 6.58 9.31 15.68
CA VAL A 358 5.64 8.46 14.95
C VAL A 358 5.69 8.71 13.43
N SER A 359 5.57 9.96 13.01
CA SER A 359 5.54 10.30 11.58
C SER A 359 6.80 9.86 10.87
N ARG A 360 7.96 10.02 11.52
CA ARG A 360 9.25 9.63 11.00
C ARG A 360 9.40 8.11 10.97
N ALA A 361 9.04 7.44 12.06
CA ALA A 361 9.09 5.98 12.15
C ALA A 361 8.22 5.34 11.06
N VAL A 362 6.97 5.81 10.88
CA VAL A 362 6.06 5.31 9.83
C VAL A 362 6.65 5.51 8.44
N ALA A 363 7.18 6.71 8.14
CA ALA A 363 7.73 6.99 6.82
C ALA A 363 8.94 6.10 6.50
N LEU A 364 9.83 5.88 7.48
CA LEU A 364 10.99 4.99 7.33
C LEU A 364 10.58 3.52 7.20
N VAL A 365 9.67 3.03 8.06
CA VAL A 365 9.17 1.65 7.99
C VAL A 365 8.53 1.36 6.63
N VAL A 366 7.67 2.25 6.15
CA VAL A 366 7.04 2.12 4.82
C VAL A 366 8.07 2.19 3.71
N GLY A 367 9.00 3.15 3.76
CA GLY A 367 10.06 3.31 2.75
C GLY A 367 10.99 2.10 2.67
N MET A 368 11.42 1.54 3.82
CA MET A 368 12.25 0.33 3.86
C MET A 368 11.52 -0.89 3.30
N ALA A 369 10.26 -1.07 3.67
CA ALA A 369 9.45 -2.16 3.14
C ALA A 369 9.25 -2.02 1.63
N GLN A 370 9.04 -0.79 1.13
CA GLN A 370 8.90 -0.52 -0.30
C GLN A 370 10.21 -0.81 -1.05
N ALA A 371 11.36 -0.42 -0.50
CA ALA A 371 12.65 -0.75 -1.07
C ALA A 371 12.88 -2.26 -1.15
N ALA A 372 12.48 -3.00 -0.11
CA ALA A 372 12.57 -4.46 -0.09
C ALA A 372 11.67 -5.09 -1.17
N TYR A 373 10.37 -4.77 -1.18
CA TYR A 373 9.44 -5.40 -2.12
C TYR A 373 9.63 -4.99 -3.58
N ALA A 374 10.38 -3.93 -3.87
CA ALA A 374 10.73 -3.56 -5.24
C ALA A 374 11.39 -4.70 -6.02
N PHE A 375 12.11 -5.57 -5.32
CA PHE A 375 12.78 -6.74 -5.90
C PHE A 375 11.92 -8.03 -5.85
N ALA A 376 10.81 -8.04 -5.14
CA ALA A 376 10.04 -9.25 -4.87
C ALA A 376 9.52 -9.94 -6.15
N PRO A 377 8.92 -9.25 -7.15
CA PRO A 377 8.46 -9.90 -8.36
C PRO A 377 9.60 -10.58 -9.13
N ALA A 378 10.77 -9.93 -9.22
CA ALA A 378 11.93 -10.49 -9.90
C ALA A 378 12.49 -11.72 -9.15
N THR A 379 12.58 -11.66 -7.83
CA THR A 379 13.06 -12.77 -6.99
C THR A 379 12.13 -13.99 -7.10
N PHE A 380 10.82 -13.79 -7.03
CA PHE A 380 9.85 -14.88 -7.17
C PHE A 380 9.81 -15.43 -8.62
N GLY A 381 10.01 -14.56 -9.62
CA GLY A 381 10.16 -14.97 -11.01
C GLY A 381 11.41 -15.83 -11.23
N LEU A 382 12.55 -15.41 -10.67
CA LEU A 382 13.80 -16.16 -10.72
C LEU A 382 13.66 -17.52 -10.02
N LEU A 383 12.99 -17.56 -8.87
CA LEU A 383 12.72 -18.81 -8.15
C LEU A 383 11.90 -19.79 -9.01
N ARG A 384 10.93 -19.29 -9.80
CA ARG A 384 10.18 -20.12 -10.76
C ARG A 384 11.04 -20.68 -11.88
N LEU A 385 12.05 -19.94 -12.33
CA LEU A 385 12.94 -20.35 -13.41
C LEU A 385 14.00 -21.35 -12.95
N LEU A 386 14.56 -21.14 -11.76
CA LEU A 386 15.67 -21.92 -11.21
C LEU A 386 15.21 -23.17 -10.45
N ALA A 387 13.95 -23.21 -9.99
CA ALA A 387 13.43 -24.35 -9.28
C ALA A 387 13.38 -25.59 -10.20
N PRO A 388 13.87 -26.74 -9.76
CA PRO A 388 13.78 -27.96 -10.55
C PRO A 388 12.30 -28.29 -10.80
N LYS A 389 11.96 -28.48 -12.05
CA LYS A 389 10.66 -29.02 -12.47
C LYS A 389 10.75 -30.53 -12.41
N LEU A 390 9.95 -31.15 -11.56
CA LEU A 390 9.74 -32.59 -11.61
C LEU A 390 8.92 -32.91 -12.86
N ALA A 391 9.21 -34.03 -13.54
CA ALA A 391 8.55 -34.42 -14.78
C ALA A 391 7.01 -34.54 -14.64
N ASP A 392 6.54 -34.81 -13.41
CA ASP A 392 5.13 -35.01 -13.09
C ASP A 392 4.46 -33.78 -12.46
N ASP A 393 5.14 -32.64 -12.38
CA ASP A 393 4.55 -31.43 -11.81
C ASP A 393 3.41 -30.92 -12.70
N PRO A 394 2.18 -30.77 -12.16
CA PRO A 394 1.06 -30.27 -12.93
C PRO A 394 1.28 -28.81 -13.35
N PRO A 395 0.67 -28.36 -14.46
CA PRO A 395 0.70 -26.97 -14.86
C PRO A 395 0.22 -26.04 -13.72
N GLY A 396 1.01 -25.04 -13.40
CA GLY A 396 0.71 -24.12 -12.28
C GLY A 396 1.24 -24.57 -10.91
N ALA A 397 1.75 -25.77 -10.76
CA ALA A 397 2.50 -26.16 -9.58
C ALA A 397 3.77 -25.30 -9.47
N ALA A 398 3.92 -24.64 -8.32
CA ALA A 398 5.09 -23.85 -8.02
C ALA A 398 5.41 -23.95 -6.52
N PRO A 399 5.73 -25.16 -6.02
CA PRO A 399 5.90 -25.39 -4.58
C PRO A 399 6.92 -24.45 -3.95
N HIS A 400 8.03 -24.18 -4.63
CA HIS A 400 9.08 -23.29 -4.12
C HIS A 400 8.61 -21.83 -3.96
N VAL A 401 7.72 -21.35 -4.84
CA VAL A 401 7.13 -20.00 -4.74
C VAL A 401 6.25 -19.89 -3.51
N PHE A 402 5.37 -20.87 -3.29
CA PHE A 402 4.47 -20.88 -2.15
C PHE A 402 5.22 -21.12 -0.83
N ALA A 403 6.22 -22.01 -0.83
CA ALA A 403 7.08 -22.23 0.33
C ALA A 403 7.87 -20.98 0.71
N MET A 404 8.43 -20.26 -0.27
CA MET A 404 9.13 -18.99 -0.02
C MET A 404 8.18 -17.95 0.57
N ALA A 405 6.97 -17.81 0.02
CA ALA A 405 5.96 -16.90 0.57
C ALA A 405 5.61 -17.26 2.01
N ALA A 406 5.36 -18.54 2.31
CA ALA A 406 5.06 -19.02 3.66
C ALA A 406 6.23 -18.78 4.63
N LEU A 407 7.47 -19.04 4.20
CA LEU A 407 8.68 -18.79 4.99
C LEU A 407 8.79 -17.30 5.37
N LEU A 408 8.66 -16.40 4.40
CA LEU A 408 8.75 -14.95 4.63
C LEU A 408 7.62 -14.44 5.52
N GLN A 409 6.40 -14.96 5.37
CA GLN A 409 5.28 -14.67 6.24
C GLN A 409 5.53 -15.17 7.67
N GLY A 410 6.11 -16.36 7.83
CA GLY A 410 6.56 -16.89 9.11
C GLY A 410 7.64 -16.04 9.78
N LEU A 411 8.62 -15.55 8.99
CA LEU A 411 9.64 -14.60 9.47
C LEU A 411 9.01 -13.28 9.89
N ALA A 412 8.01 -12.76 9.15
CA ALA A 412 7.29 -11.57 9.55
C ALA A 412 6.58 -11.75 10.90
N ILE A 413 5.89 -12.88 11.11
CA ILE A 413 5.24 -13.23 12.39
C ILE A 413 6.28 -13.29 13.51
N ALA A 414 7.37 -14.06 13.33
CA ALA A 414 8.42 -14.20 14.32
C ALA A 414 9.04 -12.85 14.71
N THR A 415 9.25 -11.98 13.73
CA THR A 415 9.82 -10.64 13.92
C THR A 415 8.84 -9.70 14.65
N PHE A 416 7.53 -9.75 14.33
CA PHE A 416 6.52 -9.03 15.10
C PHE A 416 6.48 -9.47 16.56
N LEU A 417 6.52 -10.79 16.82
CA LEU A 417 6.51 -11.34 18.17
C LEU A 417 7.79 -11.00 18.95
N ALA A 418 8.94 -11.02 18.29
CA ALA A 418 10.22 -10.63 18.92
C ALA A 418 10.22 -9.18 19.40
N GLY A 419 9.54 -8.29 18.69
CA GLY A 419 9.40 -6.87 19.07
C GLY A 419 8.46 -6.60 20.26
N ARG A 420 7.64 -7.58 20.68
CA ARG A 420 6.73 -7.44 21.83
C ARG A 420 7.43 -7.55 23.19
N ARG A 421 8.57 -8.20 23.25
CA ARG A 421 9.19 -8.68 24.50
C ARG A 421 10.07 -7.67 25.22
N ARG A 422 10.08 -6.40 24.82
CA ARG A 422 10.96 -5.41 25.47
C ARG A 422 10.29 -4.02 25.64
#